data_62b366cdb899647dcca2ba4bd171b3bd
#
_entry.id   62b366cdb899647dcca2ba4bd171b3bd
#
_cell.length_a   1.000
_cell.length_b   1.000
_cell.length_c   1.000
_cell.angle_alpha   90.00
_cell.angle_beta   90.00
_cell.angle_gamma   90.00
#
_symmetry.space_group_name_H-M   'P 1'
#
loop_
_entity.id
_entity.type
_entity.pdbx_description
1 polymer ?
#
loop_
_entity_poly.entity_id
_entity_poly.type
_entity_poly.pdbx_seq_one_letter_code
_entity_poly.pdbx_strand_id
1 'polypeptide(L)'
;MGKTLFDKVWDAHVVDTVKNGPQILYIDKHLIHEVTSPQAFNELKERNIPIARPDKTVATADHNTPTVNQHLPIKDELSRNQLEQLTKNCEENNITLYGLGHRYNGIVHVMAPELGITQPGMTMVCGDSHTSTHGAFGTIAFGIGTSQVAQVFASQCLLLEKPKSLRVNVNGKLKKGVLPKDVILYIIAQLGTNSGTGYFCEYAGNVFEEMSMEGRMTVCNMSIEMGARGGMIAPDETTFEYVKGREFAPKGDEFDKKVAYWKTLKTDTNAVFDKEYSFNAEDIEPMLTYGTNPGMGIKISENIPQFNDASFEKSLQYMNFKKGASLIDTPVNYVFIGSCTNSRIEDFRVAANYIKGKQKAANVNAWLVPGSQQVAKQIKREGLQEVFEAAGFQLRQPGCSACLAMNDDKIPEGEYCVSTSNRNFEGRQGQGARTILASPLMAAATAVEGKITDFTKQLN
;
A
#
# COMPACT_ATOMS: atom_id res chain seq x y z
N MET A 1 -30.03 10.04 12.64
CA MET A 1 -28.87 10.62 11.97
C MET A 1 -28.36 9.52 11.03
N GLY A 2 -27.99 9.85 9.80
CA GLY A 2 -27.43 8.86 8.87
C GLY A 2 -26.09 8.35 9.36
N LYS A 3 -25.71 7.15 8.92
CA LYS A 3 -24.43 6.53 9.26
C LYS A 3 -23.45 6.61 8.09
N THR A 4 -22.18 6.90 8.38
CA THR A 4 -21.10 6.74 7.40
C THR A 4 -20.83 5.25 7.13
N LEU A 5 -20.15 4.93 6.04
CA LEU A 5 -19.67 3.57 5.79
C LEU A 5 -18.84 3.08 7.00
N PHE A 6 -17.97 3.91 7.53
CA PHE A 6 -17.16 3.60 8.71
C PHE A 6 -18.05 3.24 9.91
N ASP A 7 -19.10 4.04 10.21
CA ASP A 7 -20.03 3.76 11.32
C ASP A 7 -20.74 2.43 11.16
N LYS A 8 -21.20 2.13 9.94
CA LYS A 8 -21.93 0.87 9.67
C LYS A 8 -21.07 -0.36 9.94
N VAL A 9 -19.81 -0.33 9.49
CA VAL A 9 -18.89 -1.46 9.69
C VAL A 9 -18.42 -1.49 11.15
N TRP A 10 -18.06 -0.35 11.74
CA TRP A 10 -17.60 -0.29 13.12
C TRP A 10 -18.65 -0.79 14.10
N ASP A 11 -19.86 -0.22 14.04
CA ASP A 11 -20.94 -0.55 14.97
C ASP A 11 -21.37 -2.03 14.87
N ALA A 12 -21.23 -2.66 13.69
CA ALA A 12 -21.49 -4.09 13.50
C ALA A 12 -20.45 -5.00 14.16
N HIS A 13 -19.28 -4.46 14.53
CA HIS A 13 -18.17 -5.23 15.13
C HIS A 13 -17.90 -4.87 16.60
N VAL A 14 -18.62 -3.90 17.16
CA VAL A 14 -18.53 -3.61 18.60
C VAL A 14 -19.19 -4.73 19.39
N VAL A 15 -18.40 -5.43 20.19
CA VAL A 15 -18.85 -6.52 21.08
C VAL A 15 -19.38 -5.96 22.39
N ASP A 16 -18.67 -4.95 22.94
CA ASP A 16 -19.04 -4.30 24.20
C ASP A 16 -18.39 -2.92 24.28
N THR A 17 -18.85 -2.10 25.21
CA THR A 17 -18.32 -0.76 25.45
C THR A 17 -17.99 -0.57 26.93
N VAL A 18 -16.74 -0.25 27.22
CA VAL A 18 -16.33 0.07 28.61
C VAL A 18 -17.05 1.36 29.05
N LYS A 19 -17.63 1.35 30.24
CA LYS A 19 -18.35 2.51 30.75
C LYS A 19 -17.45 3.75 30.75
N ASN A 20 -17.85 4.76 29.98
CA ASN A 20 -17.11 6.02 29.78
C ASN A 20 -15.69 5.80 29.20
N GLY A 21 -15.49 4.77 28.38
CA GLY A 21 -14.20 4.40 27.84
C GLY A 21 -14.27 3.80 26.44
N PRO A 22 -13.20 3.12 26.06
CA PRO A 22 -13.07 2.54 24.72
C PRO A 22 -14.07 1.40 24.45
N GLN A 23 -14.16 1.01 23.19
CA GLN A 23 -15.00 -0.08 22.72
C GLN A 23 -14.16 -1.34 22.45
N ILE A 24 -14.76 -2.51 22.67
CA ILE A 24 -14.19 -3.80 22.33
C ILE A 24 -14.63 -4.12 20.90
N LEU A 25 -13.69 -4.04 19.95
CA LEU A 25 -13.92 -4.28 18.55
C LEU A 25 -13.49 -5.70 18.18
N TYR A 26 -14.40 -6.50 17.63
CA TYR A 26 -14.09 -7.82 17.08
C TYR A 26 -13.30 -7.68 15.78
N ILE A 27 -12.33 -8.58 15.54
CA ILE A 27 -11.48 -8.60 14.35
C ILE A 27 -11.78 -9.84 13.51
N ASP A 28 -12.27 -9.67 12.27
CA ASP A 28 -12.62 -10.78 11.38
C ASP A 28 -11.39 -11.50 10.85
N LYS A 29 -10.32 -10.76 10.53
CA LYS A 29 -9.06 -11.31 10.00
C LYS A 29 -7.85 -10.64 10.61
N HIS A 30 -6.91 -11.46 11.02
CA HIS A 30 -5.60 -11.06 11.50
C HIS A 30 -4.54 -11.50 10.50
N LEU A 31 -3.88 -10.56 9.83
CA LEU A 31 -2.75 -10.84 8.95
C LEU A 31 -1.45 -10.68 9.73
N ILE A 32 -0.51 -11.57 9.52
CA ILE A 32 0.80 -11.52 10.19
C ILE A 32 1.94 -11.81 9.24
N HIS A 33 3.12 -11.34 9.60
CA HIS A 33 4.37 -11.58 8.89
C HIS A 33 5.56 -11.69 9.86
N GLU A 34 6.75 -11.98 9.34
CA GLU A 34 7.93 -12.34 10.13
C GLU A 34 8.48 -11.22 11.02
N VAL A 35 8.17 -9.94 10.74
CA VAL A 35 8.80 -8.82 11.45
C VAL A 35 8.10 -8.51 12.78
N THR A 36 6.76 -8.48 12.81
CA THR A 36 5.99 -7.96 13.96
C THR A 36 5.32 -9.03 14.79
N SER A 37 5.27 -10.27 14.32
CA SER A 37 4.59 -11.36 15.04
C SER A 37 5.44 -12.10 16.09
N PRO A 38 6.78 -12.24 15.99
CA PRO A 38 7.54 -13.10 16.89
C PRO A 38 7.41 -12.73 18.37
N GLN A 39 7.47 -11.43 18.69
CA GLN A 39 7.34 -10.96 20.08
C GLN A 39 5.96 -11.25 20.67
N ALA A 40 4.90 -11.12 19.86
CA ALA A 40 3.54 -11.42 20.29
C ALA A 40 3.35 -12.92 20.61
N PHE A 41 3.91 -13.81 19.81
CA PHE A 41 3.93 -15.24 20.10
C PHE A 41 4.67 -15.56 21.42
N ASN A 42 5.84 -14.93 21.61
CA ASN A 42 6.62 -15.11 22.84
C ASN A 42 5.84 -14.64 24.08
N GLU A 43 5.18 -13.48 24.03
CA GLU A 43 4.37 -12.95 25.11
C GLU A 43 3.24 -13.94 25.51
N LEU A 44 2.53 -14.49 24.53
CA LEU A 44 1.47 -15.46 24.80
C LEU A 44 2.04 -16.75 25.41
N LYS A 45 3.15 -17.24 24.89
CA LYS A 45 3.82 -18.45 25.38
C LYS A 45 4.28 -18.31 26.83
N GLU A 46 4.92 -17.18 27.20
CA GLU A 46 5.34 -16.87 28.58
C GLU A 46 4.16 -16.81 29.54
N ARG A 47 3.03 -16.32 29.08
CA ARG A 47 1.80 -16.19 29.87
C ARG A 47 0.90 -17.42 29.83
N ASN A 48 1.28 -18.47 29.10
CA ASN A 48 0.48 -19.67 28.84
C ASN A 48 -0.93 -19.36 28.29
N ILE A 49 -1.04 -18.38 27.40
CA ILE A 49 -2.29 -17.99 26.75
C ILE A 49 -2.33 -18.61 25.35
N PRO A 50 -3.32 -19.45 25.02
CA PRO A 50 -3.47 -19.99 23.67
C PRO A 50 -3.98 -18.93 22.69
N ILE A 51 -3.74 -19.14 21.39
CA ILE A 51 -4.34 -18.31 20.34
C ILE A 51 -5.83 -18.65 20.23
N ALA A 52 -6.70 -17.66 20.39
CA ALA A 52 -8.14 -17.85 20.46
C ALA A 52 -8.74 -18.33 19.13
N ARG A 53 -8.28 -17.77 17.99
CA ARG A 53 -8.84 -18.05 16.66
C ARG A 53 -7.74 -18.16 15.58
N PRO A 54 -6.97 -19.27 15.57
CA PRO A 54 -5.95 -19.48 14.54
C PRO A 54 -6.54 -19.54 13.12
N ASP A 55 -7.78 -19.97 12.96
CA ASP A 55 -8.53 -19.98 11.71
C ASP A 55 -8.83 -18.58 11.14
N LYS A 56 -8.74 -17.54 11.96
CA LYS A 56 -8.88 -16.13 11.54
C LYS A 56 -7.56 -15.46 11.25
N THR A 57 -6.44 -16.13 11.53
CA THR A 57 -5.09 -15.61 11.30
C THR A 57 -4.50 -16.20 10.03
N VAL A 58 -3.87 -15.37 9.21
CA VAL A 58 -3.15 -15.79 7.99
C VAL A 58 -1.78 -15.15 7.98
N ALA A 59 -0.77 -15.95 7.76
CA ALA A 59 0.63 -15.54 7.74
C ALA A 59 1.23 -15.58 6.32
N THR A 60 2.15 -14.65 6.05
CA THR A 60 3.03 -14.67 4.88
C THR A 60 4.42 -14.18 5.25
N ALA A 61 5.40 -14.47 4.43
CA ALA A 61 6.76 -13.95 4.54
C ALA A 61 6.98 -12.96 3.38
N ASP A 62 7.29 -11.69 3.69
CA ASP A 62 7.33 -10.64 2.66
C ASP A 62 8.40 -9.55 2.85
N HIS A 63 8.82 -9.24 4.06
CA HIS A 63 9.76 -8.16 4.35
C HIS A 63 11.23 -8.58 4.19
N ASN A 64 11.61 -9.69 4.80
CA ASN A 64 12.98 -10.20 4.84
C ASN A 64 13.26 -11.24 3.74
N THR A 65 12.42 -11.29 2.73
CA THR A 65 12.58 -12.21 1.61
C THR A 65 13.51 -11.62 0.55
N PRO A 66 14.50 -12.38 0.04
CA PRO A 66 15.30 -11.93 -1.10
C PRO A 66 14.42 -11.83 -2.34
N THR A 67 14.75 -10.92 -3.26
CA THR A 67 14.05 -10.82 -4.56
C THR A 67 14.89 -11.34 -5.73
N VAL A 68 16.04 -11.90 -5.41
CA VAL A 68 16.94 -12.56 -6.36
C VAL A 68 17.32 -13.93 -5.77
N ASN A 69 17.26 -14.98 -6.58
CA ASN A 69 17.64 -16.33 -6.17
C ASN A 69 16.91 -16.86 -4.91
N GLN A 70 15.61 -16.61 -4.81
CA GLN A 70 14.79 -17.04 -3.67
C GLN A 70 14.82 -18.54 -3.38
N HIS A 71 15.25 -19.35 -4.33
CA HIS A 71 15.40 -20.81 -4.18
C HIS A 71 16.67 -21.21 -3.41
N LEU A 72 17.60 -20.28 -3.20
CA LEU A 72 18.83 -20.50 -2.44
C LEU A 72 18.62 -20.17 -0.96
N PRO A 73 19.43 -20.76 -0.06
CA PRO A 73 19.42 -20.40 1.36
C PRO A 73 19.64 -18.90 1.57
N ILE A 74 18.88 -18.32 2.47
CA ILE A 74 19.00 -16.89 2.82
C ILE A 74 20.34 -16.68 3.55
N LYS A 75 21.18 -15.81 3.01
CA LYS A 75 22.53 -15.55 3.53
C LYS A 75 22.50 -14.72 4.81
N ASP A 76 21.65 -13.70 4.86
CA ASP A 76 21.49 -12.87 6.05
C ASP A 76 20.89 -13.69 7.19
N GLU A 77 21.64 -13.80 8.30
CA GLU A 77 21.27 -14.63 9.43
C GLU A 77 20.02 -14.12 10.15
N LEU A 78 19.86 -12.81 10.29
CA LEU A 78 18.70 -12.21 10.96
C LEU A 78 17.43 -12.49 10.16
N SER A 79 17.46 -12.26 8.86
CA SER A 79 16.34 -12.54 7.95
C SER A 79 15.96 -14.02 7.98
N ARG A 80 16.96 -14.92 7.90
CA ARG A 80 16.73 -16.36 7.97
C ARG A 80 16.06 -16.76 9.29
N ASN A 81 16.60 -16.30 10.43
CA ASN A 81 16.07 -16.63 11.75
C ASN A 81 14.63 -16.14 11.92
N GLN A 82 14.27 -14.95 11.40
CA GLN A 82 12.91 -14.43 11.47
C GLN A 82 11.92 -15.25 10.64
N LEU A 83 12.32 -15.71 9.46
CA LEU A 83 11.48 -16.57 8.61
C LEU A 83 11.30 -17.97 9.20
N GLU A 84 12.37 -18.56 9.74
CA GLU A 84 12.30 -19.84 10.44
C GLU A 84 11.42 -19.75 11.69
N GLN A 85 11.55 -18.65 12.46
CA GLN A 85 10.73 -18.44 13.64
C GLN A 85 9.25 -18.25 13.30
N LEU A 86 8.94 -17.52 12.20
CA LEU A 86 7.55 -17.40 11.72
C LEU A 86 6.98 -18.78 11.37
N THR A 87 7.75 -19.58 10.63
CA THR A 87 7.34 -20.94 10.23
C THR A 87 7.03 -21.80 11.45
N LYS A 88 7.95 -21.86 12.40
CA LYS A 88 7.78 -22.59 13.65
C LYS A 88 6.56 -22.13 14.45
N ASN A 89 6.38 -20.81 14.60
CA ASN A 89 5.25 -20.26 15.34
C ASN A 89 3.92 -20.61 14.68
N CYS A 90 3.85 -20.57 13.35
CA CYS A 90 2.64 -20.93 12.61
C CYS A 90 2.31 -22.43 12.76
N GLU A 91 3.31 -23.29 12.66
CA GLU A 91 3.15 -24.75 12.87
C GLU A 91 2.68 -25.08 14.27
N GLU A 92 3.35 -24.55 15.30
CA GLU A 92 3.00 -24.78 16.72
C GLU A 92 1.57 -24.31 17.06
N ASN A 93 1.05 -23.31 16.35
CA ASN A 93 -0.25 -22.70 16.64
C ASN A 93 -1.34 -22.98 15.59
N ASN A 94 -1.11 -23.90 14.65
CA ASN A 94 -2.04 -24.23 13.55
C ASN A 94 -2.52 -23.02 12.73
N ILE A 95 -1.62 -22.08 12.45
CA ILE A 95 -1.88 -20.90 11.63
C ILE A 95 -1.47 -21.21 10.18
N THR A 96 -2.34 -20.85 9.23
CA THR A 96 -2.03 -20.97 7.80
C THR A 96 -0.91 -20.01 7.41
N LEU A 97 0.21 -20.55 6.90
CA LEU A 97 1.36 -19.80 6.42
C LEU A 97 1.52 -19.98 4.90
N TYR A 98 1.53 -18.88 4.17
CA TYR A 98 1.97 -18.79 2.77
C TYR A 98 3.42 -18.29 2.71
N GLY A 99 4.34 -19.11 3.20
CA GLY A 99 5.76 -18.81 3.30
C GLY A 99 6.48 -18.78 1.96
N LEU A 100 7.78 -18.49 2.00
CA LEU A 100 8.65 -18.45 0.82
C LEU A 100 8.58 -19.77 0.03
N GLY A 101 8.39 -19.67 -1.30
CA GLY A 101 8.19 -20.82 -2.18
C GLY A 101 6.73 -21.30 -2.31
N HIS A 102 5.83 -20.88 -1.45
CA HIS A 102 4.42 -21.22 -1.59
C HIS A 102 3.77 -20.45 -2.76
N ARG A 103 2.87 -21.11 -3.51
CA ARG A 103 2.20 -20.52 -4.69
C ARG A 103 1.41 -19.24 -4.40
N TYR A 104 1.01 -19.01 -3.17
CA TYR A 104 0.27 -17.83 -2.69
C TYR A 104 1.15 -16.84 -1.90
N ASN A 105 2.46 -17.10 -1.83
CA ASN A 105 3.37 -16.16 -1.18
C ASN A 105 3.37 -14.79 -1.89
N GLY A 106 3.49 -13.75 -1.12
CA GLY A 106 3.57 -12.36 -1.58
C GLY A 106 3.46 -11.38 -0.43
N ILE A 107 3.57 -10.10 -0.78
CA ILE A 107 3.34 -9.00 0.17
C ILE A 107 1.94 -9.17 0.77
N VAL A 108 1.85 -9.10 2.08
CA VAL A 108 0.61 -9.38 2.83
C VAL A 108 -0.60 -8.58 2.31
N HIS A 109 -0.38 -7.30 1.94
CA HIS A 109 -1.41 -6.40 1.41
C HIS A 109 -1.67 -6.55 -0.10
N VAL A 110 -0.98 -7.46 -0.77
CA VAL A 110 -1.23 -7.85 -2.17
C VAL A 110 -1.90 -9.21 -2.20
N MET A 111 -1.33 -10.21 -1.50
CA MET A 111 -1.82 -11.58 -1.57
C MET A 111 -3.21 -11.74 -0.93
N ALA A 112 -3.51 -11.05 0.18
CA ALA A 112 -4.80 -11.22 0.83
C ALA A 112 -5.99 -10.72 -0.02
N PRO A 113 -5.93 -9.56 -0.70
CA PRO A 113 -6.90 -9.18 -1.72
C PRO A 113 -6.98 -10.17 -2.88
N GLU A 114 -5.84 -10.58 -3.44
CA GLU A 114 -5.79 -11.51 -4.57
C GLU A 114 -6.44 -12.86 -4.28
N LEU A 115 -6.35 -13.32 -3.05
CA LEU A 115 -6.95 -14.58 -2.62
C LEU A 115 -8.42 -14.46 -2.22
N GLY A 116 -8.98 -13.24 -2.14
CA GLY A 116 -10.35 -13.02 -1.66
C GLY A 116 -10.49 -13.17 -0.14
N ILE A 117 -9.38 -13.09 0.61
CA ILE A 117 -9.37 -13.05 2.08
C ILE A 117 -9.97 -11.72 2.56
N THR A 118 -9.68 -10.63 1.83
CA THR A 118 -10.27 -9.32 2.07
C THR A 118 -11.65 -9.25 1.42
N GLN A 119 -12.68 -8.91 2.20
CA GLN A 119 -14.06 -8.80 1.73
C GLN A 119 -14.73 -7.56 2.34
N PRO A 120 -15.72 -6.96 1.65
CA PRO A 120 -16.44 -5.79 2.16
C PRO A 120 -17.08 -6.01 3.54
N GLY A 121 -17.04 -4.97 4.36
CA GLY A 121 -17.69 -4.96 5.66
C GLY A 121 -16.99 -5.75 6.75
N MET A 122 -15.76 -6.18 6.55
CA MET A 122 -14.92 -6.84 7.56
C MET A 122 -14.13 -5.82 8.40
N THR A 123 -13.61 -6.30 9.51
CA THR A 123 -12.51 -5.70 10.28
C THR A 123 -11.24 -6.51 10.07
N MET A 124 -10.12 -5.83 9.77
CA MET A 124 -8.86 -6.50 9.45
C MET A 124 -7.67 -5.75 10.06
N VAL A 125 -6.74 -6.50 10.66
CA VAL A 125 -5.53 -5.91 11.26
C VAL A 125 -4.28 -6.69 10.87
N CYS A 126 -3.15 -5.98 10.93
CA CYS A 126 -1.81 -6.53 10.74
C CYS A 126 -0.81 -5.65 11.52
N GLY A 127 0.35 -6.19 11.85
CA GLY A 127 1.46 -5.44 12.44
C GLY A 127 2.16 -4.47 11.47
N ASP A 128 1.51 -4.04 10.41
CA ASP A 128 1.99 -3.11 9.38
C ASP A 128 0.96 -2.01 9.14
N SER A 129 1.44 -0.75 9.08
CA SER A 129 0.57 0.42 8.90
C SER A 129 -0.18 0.41 7.56
N HIS A 130 0.39 -0.19 6.49
CA HIS A 130 -0.24 -0.27 5.17
C HIS A 130 -1.38 -1.30 5.07
N THR A 131 -1.78 -1.91 6.20
CA THR A 131 -3.04 -2.65 6.33
C THR A 131 -4.25 -1.82 5.86
N SER A 132 -4.15 -0.51 5.90
CA SER A 132 -5.11 0.43 5.30
C SER A 132 -5.48 0.11 3.85
N THR A 133 -4.61 -0.56 3.10
CA THR A 133 -4.86 -1.03 1.72
C THR A 133 -6.19 -1.75 1.57
N HIS A 134 -6.55 -2.59 2.55
CA HIS A 134 -7.76 -3.41 2.51
C HIS A 134 -9.04 -2.59 2.62
N GLY A 135 -8.96 -1.32 3.05
CA GLY A 135 -10.09 -0.41 3.06
C GLY A 135 -10.66 -0.08 1.68
N ALA A 136 -9.91 -0.34 0.61
CA ALA A 136 -10.38 -0.26 -0.77
C ALA A 136 -11.63 -1.14 -1.06
N PHE A 137 -11.88 -2.11 -0.20
CA PHE A 137 -13.04 -3.03 -0.26
C PHE A 137 -14.21 -2.59 0.65
N GLY A 138 -14.13 -1.42 1.30
CA GLY A 138 -15.09 -1.06 2.34
C GLY A 138 -14.88 -1.85 3.65
N THR A 139 -13.65 -2.24 3.91
CA THR A 139 -13.18 -2.95 5.11
C THR A 139 -12.61 -1.95 6.09
N ILE A 140 -12.89 -2.05 7.38
CA ILE A 140 -12.14 -1.34 8.41
C ILE A 140 -10.80 -2.06 8.60
N ALA A 141 -9.74 -1.50 8.03
CA ALA A 141 -8.43 -2.11 8.04
C ALA A 141 -7.36 -1.12 8.51
N PHE A 142 -6.53 -1.54 9.48
CA PHE A 142 -5.52 -0.67 10.07
C PHE A 142 -4.36 -1.44 10.69
N GLY A 143 -3.21 -0.77 10.75
CA GLY A 143 -2.02 -1.28 11.42
C GLY A 143 -2.12 -1.25 12.93
N ILE A 144 -1.53 -2.25 13.58
CA ILE A 144 -1.49 -2.39 15.04
C ILE A 144 -0.07 -2.62 15.54
N GLY A 145 0.22 -2.21 16.77
CA GLY A 145 1.49 -2.47 17.44
C GLY A 145 1.60 -3.91 17.96
N THR A 146 2.82 -4.32 18.28
CA THR A 146 3.13 -5.70 18.70
C THR A 146 2.29 -6.18 19.88
N SER A 147 2.06 -5.34 20.92
CA SER A 147 1.20 -5.68 22.04
C SER A 147 -0.26 -5.89 21.65
N GLN A 148 -0.74 -5.15 20.63
CA GLN A 148 -2.08 -5.34 20.06
C GLN A 148 -2.15 -6.61 19.20
N VAL A 149 -1.06 -7.01 18.53
CA VAL A 149 -0.97 -8.32 17.86
C VAL A 149 -1.18 -9.45 18.89
N ALA A 150 -0.52 -9.37 20.05
CA ALA A 150 -0.72 -10.33 21.15
C ALA A 150 -2.16 -10.31 21.68
N GLN A 151 -2.76 -9.12 21.81
CA GLN A 151 -4.15 -8.98 22.24
C GLN A 151 -5.13 -9.66 21.26
N VAL A 152 -4.93 -9.47 19.94
CA VAL A 152 -5.76 -10.11 18.91
C VAL A 152 -5.55 -11.64 18.93
N PHE A 153 -4.34 -12.12 19.07
CA PHE A 153 -4.09 -13.56 19.25
C PHE A 153 -4.86 -14.13 20.43
N ALA A 154 -4.83 -13.44 21.58
CA ALA A 154 -5.45 -13.91 22.81
C ALA A 154 -6.99 -13.86 22.81
N SER A 155 -7.60 -12.89 22.09
CA SER A 155 -9.03 -12.59 22.27
C SER A 155 -9.81 -12.41 20.97
N GLN A 156 -9.16 -12.30 19.83
CA GLN A 156 -9.72 -11.88 18.55
C GLN A 156 -10.37 -10.48 18.59
N CYS A 157 -10.07 -9.69 19.58
CA CYS A 157 -10.64 -8.37 19.81
C CYS A 157 -9.55 -7.33 20.12
N LEU A 158 -9.90 -6.06 19.93
CA LEU A 158 -9.09 -4.90 20.33
C LEU A 158 -9.91 -3.93 21.17
N LEU A 159 -9.27 -3.37 22.18
CA LEU A 159 -9.82 -2.28 22.97
C LEU A 159 -9.39 -0.95 22.34
N LEU A 160 -10.32 -0.20 21.74
CA LEU A 160 -10.05 0.99 20.94
C LEU A 160 -11.04 2.11 21.19
N GLU A 161 -10.57 3.36 21.15
CA GLU A 161 -11.43 4.50 20.96
C GLU A 161 -11.82 4.60 19.48
N LYS A 162 -13.11 4.88 19.23
CA LYS A 162 -13.63 5.04 17.86
C LYS A 162 -12.98 6.27 17.22
N PRO A 163 -12.25 6.14 16.11
CA PRO A 163 -11.71 7.27 15.37
C PRO A 163 -12.83 8.22 14.87
N LYS A 164 -12.50 9.48 14.68
CA LYS A 164 -13.36 10.43 13.98
C LYS A 164 -13.44 10.10 12.49
N SER A 165 -14.46 10.59 11.83
CA SER A 165 -14.69 10.40 10.40
C SER A 165 -14.18 11.59 9.58
N LEU A 166 -13.36 11.31 8.57
CA LEU A 166 -12.89 12.29 7.57
C LEU A 166 -13.39 11.85 6.20
N ARG A 167 -13.86 12.78 5.38
CA ARG A 167 -14.20 12.50 3.98
C ARG A 167 -13.34 13.32 3.03
N VAL A 168 -12.87 12.68 1.98
CA VAL A 168 -12.16 13.34 0.86
C VAL A 168 -12.91 13.04 -0.43
N ASN A 169 -13.48 14.08 -1.04
CA ASN A 169 -14.18 13.99 -2.31
C ASN A 169 -13.26 14.44 -3.46
N VAL A 170 -13.19 13.67 -4.54
CA VAL A 170 -12.55 14.11 -5.79
C VAL A 170 -13.53 13.90 -6.94
N ASN A 171 -13.90 14.99 -7.60
CA ASN A 171 -14.84 14.97 -8.71
C ASN A 171 -14.24 15.61 -9.96
N GLY A 172 -14.80 15.28 -11.12
CA GLY A 172 -14.34 15.76 -12.41
C GLY A 172 -13.64 14.68 -13.22
N LYS A 173 -12.84 15.06 -14.19
CA LYS A 173 -12.15 14.14 -15.09
C LYS A 173 -10.64 14.28 -14.93
N LEU A 174 -9.97 13.17 -14.62
CA LEU A 174 -8.50 13.13 -14.53
C LEU A 174 -7.88 13.42 -15.90
N LYS A 175 -6.79 14.18 -15.90
CA LYS A 175 -5.97 14.42 -17.08
C LYS A 175 -5.31 13.11 -17.56
N LYS A 176 -5.06 13.02 -18.86
CA LYS A 176 -4.36 11.86 -19.43
C LYS A 176 -2.98 11.70 -18.79
N GLY A 177 -2.64 10.49 -18.37
CA GLY A 177 -1.37 10.19 -17.72
C GLY A 177 -1.38 10.31 -16.20
N VAL A 178 -2.45 10.84 -15.59
CA VAL A 178 -2.63 10.85 -14.14
C VAL A 178 -3.11 9.46 -13.67
N LEU A 179 -2.40 8.89 -12.72
CA LEU A 179 -2.71 7.59 -12.13
C LEU A 179 -3.19 7.73 -10.67
N PRO A 180 -3.80 6.70 -10.07
CA PRO A 180 -4.24 6.72 -8.67
C PRO A 180 -3.17 7.15 -7.67
N LYS A 181 -1.90 6.82 -7.93
CA LYS A 181 -0.75 7.28 -7.13
C LYS A 181 -0.60 8.80 -7.16
N ASP A 182 -0.81 9.42 -8.31
CA ASP A 182 -0.73 10.88 -8.45
C ASP A 182 -1.88 11.55 -7.68
N VAL A 183 -3.08 10.94 -7.71
CA VAL A 183 -4.25 11.44 -6.97
C VAL A 183 -3.97 11.47 -5.47
N ILE A 184 -3.48 10.37 -4.89
CA ILE A 184 -3.22 10.33 -3.44
C ILE A 184 -2.01 11.19 -3.05
N LEU A 185 -0.96 11.27 -3.86
CA LEU A 185 0.16 12.17 -3.61
C LEU A 185 -0.29 13.64 -3.65
N TYR A 186 -1.17 14.01 -4.58
CA TYR A 186 -1.76 15.34 -4.64
C TYR A 186 -2.55 15.65 -3.36
N ILE A 187 -3.43 14.76 -2.93
CA ILE A 187 -4.22 14.93 -1.70
C ILE A 187 -3.30 15.13 -0.49
N ILE A 188 -2.27 14.29 -0.33
CA ILE A 188 -1.32 14.39 0.77
C ILE A 188 -0.53 15.71 0.71
N ALA A 189 -0.10 16.13 -0.48
CA ALA A 189 0.62 17.39 -0.66
C ALA A 189 -0.25 18.61 -0.30
N GLN A 190 -1.57 18.58 -0.63
CA GLN A 190 -2.50 19.66 -0.30
C GLN A 190 -2.88 19.70 1.17
N LEU A 191 -3.07 18.54 1.81
CA LEU A 191 -3.56 18.46 3.18
C LEU A 191 -2.44 18.42 4.23
N GLY A 192 -1.27 17.91 3.87
CA GLY A 192 -0.14 17.67 4.77
C GLY A 192 -0.20 16.31 5.49
N THR A 193 0.96 15.89 6.02
CA THR A 193 1.18 14.55 6.61
C THR A 193 0.44 14.30 7.94
N ASN A 194 -0.11 15.32 8.58
CA ASN A 194 -0.83 15.21 9.87
C ASN A 194 -2.35 15.45 9.76
N SER A 195 -2.86 15.69 8.57
CA SER A 195 -4.27 16.10 8.34
C SER A 195 -5.29 15.05 8.75
N GLY A 196 -4.92 13.78 8.68
CA GLY A 196 -5.75 12.63 9.02
C GLY A 196 -5.56 12.08 10.43
N THR A 197 -4.71 12.71 11.26
CA THR A 197 -4.42 12.19 12.61
C THR A 197 -5.67 12.14 13.48
N GLY A 198 -6.00 10.95 13.99
CA GLY A 198 -7.20 10.69 14.78
C GLY A 198 -8.46 10.39 13.93
N TYR A 199 -8.34 10.36 12.61
CA TYR A 199 -9.45 10.10 11.71
C TYR A 199 -9.31 8.76 10.97
N PHE A 200 -10.46 8.21 10.59
CA PHE A 200 -10.60 7.21 9.54
C PHE A 200 -11.13 7.91 8.28
N CYS A 201 -10.45 7.75 7.14
CA CYS A 201 -10.73 8.53 5.93
C CYS A 201 -11.61 7.75 4.95
N GLU A 202 -12.75 8.31 4.55
CA GLU A 202 -13.57 7.82 3.43
C GLU A 202 -13.26 8.64 2.17
N TYR A 203 -12.88 7.96 1.10
CA TYR A 203 -12.72 8.57 -0.22
C TYR A 203 -13.98 8.39 -1.04
N ALA A 204 -14.48 9.47 -1.64
CA ALA A 204 -15.73 9.53 -2.39
C ALA A 204 -15.62 10.47 -3.61
N GLY A 205 -16.63 10.41 -4.47
CA GLY A 205 -16.68 11.13 -5.74
C GLY A 205 -16.36 10.24 -6.92
N ASN A 206 -16.73 10.72 -8.12
CA ASN A 206 -16.69 9.90 -9.33
C ASN A 206 -15.28 9.40 -9.66
N VAL A 207 -14.21 10.13 -9.28
CA VAL A 207 -12.83 9.68 -9.53
C VAL A 207 -12.53 8.36 -8.83
N PHE A 208 -12.97 8.18 -7.58
CA PHE A 208 -12.75 6.91 -6.87
C PHE A 208 -13.73 5.81 -7.29
N GLU A 209 -14.95 6.18 -7.68
CA GLU A 209 -15.94 5.22 -8.19
C GLU A 209 -15.51 4.63 -9.55
N GLU A 210 -14.84 5.41 -10.39
CA GLU A 210 -14.32 4.99 -11.70
C GLU A 210 -12.97 4.26 -11.62
N MET A 211 -12.28 4.32 -10.47
CA MET A 211 -10.99 3.62 -10.29
C MET A 211 -11.16 2.10 -10.28
N SER A 212 -10.19 1.41 -10.87
CA SER A 212 -9.99 -0.04 -10.65
C SER A 212 -9.74 -0.36 -9.17
N MET A 213 -9.89 -1.61 -8.78
CA MET A 213 -9.57 -2.03 -7.42
C MET A 213 -8.10 -1.81 -7.07
N GLU A 214 -7.19 -2.01 -8.01
CA GLU A 214 -5.77 -1.75 -7.84
C GLU A 214 -5.50 -0.27 -7.55
N GLY A 215 -6.19 0.63 -8.25
CA GLY A 215 -6.13 2.07 -8.00
C GLY A 215 -6.67 2.44 -6.62
N ARG A 216 -7.83 1.89 -6.23
CA ARG A 216 -8.43 2.08 -4.89
C ARG A 216 -7.50 1.58 -3.78
N MET A 217 -6.84 0.43 -3.98
CA MET A 217 -5.84 -0.11 -3.04
C MET A 217 -4.63 0.82 -2.91
N THR A 218 -4.15 1.43 -3.99
CA THR A 218 -3.08 2.43 -3.96
C THR A 218 -3.48 3.66 -3.11
N VAL A 219 -4.68 4.18 -3.29
CA VAL A 219 -5.20 5.33 -2.53
C VAL A 219 -5.33 4.99 -1.05
N CYS A 220 -6.01 3.89 -0.70
CA CYS A 220 -6.18 3.46 0.68
C CYS A 220 -4.85 3.11 1.36
N ASN A 221 -3.90 2.49 0.63
CA ASN A 221 -2.56 2.20 1.12
C ASN A 221 -1.86 3.46 1.67
N MET A 222 -1.92 4.56 0.93
CA MET A 222 -1.22 5.79 1.29
C MET A 222 -2.00 6.72 2.23
N SER A 223 -3.18 6.37 2.68
CA SER A 223 -3.95 7.15 3.66
C SER A 223 -3.19 7.41 4.96
N ILE A 224 -2.38 6.46 5.36
CA ILE A 224 -1.54 6.58 6.57
C ILE A 224 -0.42 7.60 6.42
N GLU A 225 -0.05 7.98 5.20
CA GLU A 225 0.98 9.00 4.96
C GLU A 225 0.47 10.42 5.21
N MET A 226 -0.84 10.62 5.34
CA MET A 226 -1.42 11.86 5.90
C MET A 226 -1.82 11.73 7.38
N GLY A 227 -1.36 10.66 8.06
CA GLY A 227 -1.61 10.40 9.48
C GLY A 227 -2.96 9.75 9.78
N ALA A 228 -3.77 9.39 8.79
CA ALA A 228 -5.06 8.74 9.01
C ALA A 228 -4.86 7.32 9.60
N ARG A 229 -5.83 6.90 10.43
CA ARG A 229 -5.84 5.53 10.99
C ARG A 229 -6.02 4.47 9.91
N GLY A 230 -6.74 4.80 8.85
CA GLY A 230 -6.98 4.00 7.67
C GLY A 230 -7.78 4.77 6.63
N GLY A 231 -7.86 4.22 5.42
CA GLY A 231 -8.67 4.74 4.32
C GLY A 231 -9.74 3.73 3.92
N MET A 232 -10.90 4.21 3.46
CA MET A 232 -11.99 3.37 2.96
C MET A 232 -12.54 3.92 1.65
N ILE A 233 -13.02 3.02 0.80
CA ILE A 233 -13.87 3.32 -0.36
C ILE A 233 -15.10 2.43 -0.28
N ALA A 234 -16.29 3.00 -0.50
CA ALA A 234 -17.52 2.21 -0.48
C ALA A 234 -17.48 1.11 -1.55
N PRO A 235 -17.85 -0.14 -1.18
CA PRO A 235 -17.86 -1.23 -2.14
C PRO A 235 -18.98 -1.05 -3.16
N ASP A 236 -18.70 -1.38 -4.41
CA ASP A 236 -19.59 -1.29 -5.55
C ASP A 236 -19.40 -2.50 -6.49
N GLU A 237 -19.99 -2.45 -7.68
CA GLU A 237 -19.90 -3.54 -8.66
C GLU A 237 -18.44 -3.85 -9.03
N THR A 238 -17.54 -2.84 -9.12
CA THR A 238 -16.11 -3.05 -9.36
C THR A 238 -15.49 -3.91 -8.25
N THR A 239 -15.87 -3.64 -6.99
CA THR A 239 -15.41 -4.43 -5.84
C THR A 239 -15.96 -5.85 -5.88
N PHE A 240 -17.26 -6.02 -6.20
CA PHE A 240 -17.89 -7.34 -6.23
C PHE A 240 -17.32 -8.23 -7.32
N GLU A 241 -17.12 -7.70 -8.53
CA GLU A 241 -16.48 -8.42 -9.63
C GLU A 241 -15.03 -8.77 -9.32
N TYR A 242 -14.29 -7.90 -8.63
CA TYR A 242 -12.92 -8.20 -8.21
C TYR A 242 -12.86 -9.38 -7.22
N VAL A 243 -13.79 -9.46 -6.26
CA VAL A 243 -13.85 -10.54 -5.25
C VAL A 243 -14.35 -11.85 -5.84
N LYS A 244 -15.24 -11.79 -6.82
CA LYS A 244 -15.91 -12.94 -7.42
C LYS A 244 -14.94 -13.99 -7.95
N GLY A 245 -15.14 -15.23 -7.55
CA GLY A 245 -14.35 -16.38 -8.03
C GLY A 245 -12.96 -16.53 -7.46
N ARG A 246 -12.54 -15.65 -6.54
CA ARG A 246 -11.26 -15.82 -5.84
C ARG A 246 -11.30 -17.00 -4.87
N GLU A 247 -10.14 -17.53 -4.52
CA GLU A 247 -9.96 -18.78 -3.77
C GLU A 247 -10.79 -18.84 -2.48
N PHE A 248 -10.69 -17.77 -1.65
CA PHE A 248 -11.38 -17.69 -0.35
C PHE A 248 -12.61 -16.77 -0.35
N ALA A 249 -13.06 -16.34 -1.53
CA ALA A 249 -14.30 -15.62 -1.65
C ALA A 249 -15.51 -16.56 -1.46
N PRO A 250 -16.66 -16.05 -0.97
CA PRO A 250 -17.90 -16.81 -0.97
C PRO A 250 -18.26 -17.31 -2.37
N LYS A 251 -18.95 -18.44 -2.48
CA LYS A 251 -19.29 -19.08 -3.77
C LYS A 251 -20.78 -19.30 -3.89
N GLY A 252 -21.29 -19.29 -5.14
CA GLY A 252 -22.70 -19.55 -5.43
C GLY A 252 -23.66 -18.64 -4.64
N ASP A 253 -24.73 -19.19 -4.11
CA ASP A 253 -25.77 -18.45 -3.36
C ASP A 253 -25.23 -17.67 -2.16
N GLU A 254 -24.12 -18.13 -1.57
CA GLU A 254 -23.49 -17.41 -0.47
C GLU A 254 -22.86 -16.09 -0.95
N PHE A 255 -22.26 -16.10 -2.15
CA PHE A 255 -21.73 -14.88 -2.76
C PHE A 255 -22.86 -13.87 -3.02
N ASP A 256 -23.98 -14.32 -3.57
CA ASP A 256 -25.12 -13.45 -3.87
C ASP A 256 -25.72 -12.81 -2.60
N LYS A 257 -25.83 -13.60 -1.52
CA LYS A 257 -26.24 -13.09 -0.20
C LYS A 257 -25.26 -12.06 0.35
N LYS A 258 -23.96 -12.30 0.18
CA LYS A 258 -22.94 -11.34 0.60
C LYS A 258 -22.98 -10.05 -0.22
N VAL A 259 -23.16 -10.15 -1.54
CA VAL A 259 -23.32 -8.97 -2.41
C VAL A 259 -24.55 -8.14 -2.00
N ALA A 260 -25.67 -8.78 -1.67
CA ALA A 260 -26.85 -8.08 -1.17
C ALA A 260 -26.56 -7.28 0.11
N TYR A 261 -25.80 -7.86 1.04
CA TYR A 261 -25.31 -7.15 2.24
C TYR A 261 -24.31 -6.04 1.87
N TRP A 262 -23.30 -6.33 1.03
CA TRP A 262 -22.26 -5.37 0.66
C TRP A 262 -22.83 -4.12 -0.02
N LYS A 263 -23.91 -4.24 -0.78
CA LYS A 263 -24.64 -3.09 -1.38
C LYS A 263 -25.24 -2.14 -0.35
N THR A 264 -25.43 -2.57 0.89
CA THR A 264 -25.87 -1.71 2.00
C THR A 264 -24.74 -0.89 2.62
N LEU A 265 -23.49 -1.25 2.34
CA LEU A 265 -22.30 -0.62 2.87
C LEU A 265 -21.93 0.65 2.08
N LYS A 266 -22.86 1.60 2.06
CA LYS A 266 -22.66 2.95 1.52
C LYS A 266 -22.97 3.95 2.61
N THR A 267 -22.28 5.07 2.61
CA THR A 267 -22.59 6.21 3.47
C THR A 267 -24.00 6.72 3.16
N ASP A 268 -24.80 6.92 4.18
CA ASP A 268 -26.17 7.47 4.03
C ASP A 268 -26.11 8.92 3.56
N THR A 269 -27.11 9.36 2.78
CA THR A 269 -27.14 10.71 2.19
C THR A 269 -27.16 11.83 3.23
N ASN A 270 -27.65 11.54 4.43
CA ASN A 270 -27.72 12.47 5.56
C ASN A 270 -26.68 12.17 6.66
N ALA A 271 -25.64 11.40 6.34
CA ALA A 271 -24.51 11.19 7.24
C ALA A 271 -23.69 12.49 7.37
N VAL A 272 -23.11 12.70 8.55
CA VAL A 272 -22.28 13.86 8.85
C VAL A 272 -20.87 13.37 9.18
N PHE A 273 -19.88 13.94 8.52
CA PHE A 273 -18.48 13.71 8.81
C PHE A 273 -17.94 14.78 9.77
N ASP A 274 -17.00 14.42 10.63
CA ASP A 274 -16.32 15.39 11.49
C ASP A 274 -15.48 16.39 10.67
N LYS A 275 -15.03 15.97 9.47
CA LYS A 275 -14.24 16.79 8.56
C LYS A 275 -14.45 16.36 7.11
N GLU A 276 -14.53 17.31 6.20
CA GLU A 276 -14.61 17.03 4.75
C GLU A 276 -13.69 17.94 3.95
N TYR A 277 -13.15 17.36 2.86
CA TYR A 277 -12.39 18.07 1.83
C TYR A 277 -12.91 17.71 0.45
N SER A 278 -12.81 18.65 -0.49
CA SER A 278 -13.19 18.44 -1.88
C SER A 278 -12.11 18.97 -2.82
N PHE A 279 -11.80 18.20 -3.86
CA PHE A 279 -10.84 18.56 -4.89
C PHE A 279 -11.44 18.34 -6.28
N ASN A 280 -10.94 19.11 -7.26
CA ASN A 280 -11.28 18.91 -8.66
C ASN A 280 -10.22 18.04 -9.34
N ALA A 281 -10.65 17.05 -10.08
CA ALA A 281 -9.76 16.13 -10.78
C ALA A 281 -8.87 16.84 -11.83
N GLU A 282 -9.37 17.91 -12.43
CA GLU A 282 -8.66 18.73 -13.41
C GLU A 282 -7.43 19.46 -12.84
N ASP A 283 -7.39 19.65 -11.51
CA ASP A 283 -6.26 20.27 -10.83
C ASP A 283 -5.11 19.30 -10.59
N ILE A 284 -5.34 17.99 -10.80
CA ILE A 284 -4.36 16.94 -10.55
C ILE A 284 -3.52 16.72 -11.82
N GLU A 285 -2.22 16.65 -11.61
CA GLU A 285 -1.21 16.30 -12.62
C GLU A 285 -0.35 15.14 -12.13
N PRO A 286 0.50 14.54 -12.97
CA PRO A 286 1.52 13.63 -12.48
C PRO A 286 2.35 14.28 -11.38
N MET A 287 2.52 13.54 -10.27
CA MET A 287 3.12 14.03 -9.04
C MET A 287 4.51 13.45 -8.80
N LEU A 288 5.36 14.25 -8.18
CA LEU A 288 6.69 13.86 -7.71
C LEU A 288 6.91 14.41 -6.30
N THR A 289 7.67 13.71 -5.46
CA THR A 289 8.15 14.30 -4.20
C THR A 289 9.54 14.92 -4.40
N TYR A 290 9.76 16.08 -3.76
CA TYR A 290 11.02 16.80 -3.80
C TYR A 290 11.77 16.78 -2.44
N GLY A 291 11.18 16.21 -1.42
CA GLY A 291 11.73 16.17 -0.06
C GLY A 291 11.70 14.78 0.54
N THR A 292 11.71 14.72 1.86
CA THR A 292 11.88 13.50 2.66
C THR A 292 10.58 12.98 3.30
N ASN A 293 9.43 13.42 2.82
CA ASN A 293 8.12 12.89 3.18
C ASN A 293 7.10 13.09 2.05
N PRO A 294 6.00 12.31 2.00
CA PRO A 294 5.01 12.39 0.93
C PRO A 294 4.24 13.72 0.86
N GLY A 295 4.20 14.52 1.95
CA GLY A 295 3.61 15.86 1.95
C GLY A 295 4.44 16.89 1.17
N MET A 296 5.70 16.58 0.89
CA MET A 296 6.56 17.40 0.03
C MET A 296 6.42 16.98 -1.45
N GLY A 297 5.18 16.97 -1.93
CA GLY A 297 4.81 16.64 -3.31
C GLY A 297 4.55 17.89 -4.14
N ILE A 298 4.91 17.83 -5.43
CA ILE A 298 4.60 18.87 -6.44
C ILE A 298 4.11 18.22 -7.73
N LYS A 299 3.35 18.99 -8.52
CA LYS A 299 3.00 18.61 -9.89
C LYS A 299 4.24 18.66 -10.77
N ILE A 300 4.26 17.85 -11.80
CA ILE A 300 5.40 17.83 -12.75
C ILE A 300 5.64 19.20 -13.42
N SER A 301 4.61 20.03 -13.55
CA SER A 301 4.68 21.37 -14.11
C SER A 301 5.18 22.45 -13.14
N GLU A 302 5.26 22.14 -11.85
CA GLU A 302 5.60 23.10 -10.80
C GLU A 302 7.09 23.05 -10.43
N ASN A 303 7.56 24.14 -9.83
CA ASN A 303 8.89 24.22 -9.22
C ASN A 303 8.81 24.00 -7.71
N ILE A 304 9.92 23.55 -7.13
CA ILE A 304 10.07 23.40 -5.69
C ILE A 304 9.70 24.73 -4.99
N PRO A 305 8.82 24.72 -3.98
CA PRO A 305 8.41 25.91 -3.27
C PRO A 305 9.57 26.67 -2.61
N GLN A 306 9.33 27.91 -2.22
CA GLN A 306 10.31 28.76 -1.56
C GLN A 306 9.86 29.09 -0.14
N PHE A 307 9.91 28.10 0.76
CA PHE A 307 9.62 28.31 2.17
C PHE A 307 10.90 28.58 2.99
N ASN A 308 10.74 29.36 4.08
CA ASN A 308 11.81 29.59 5.05
C ASN A 308 11.48 28.82 6.34
N ASP A 309 11.71 27.53 6.30
CA ASP A 309 11.49 26.58 7.39
C ASP A 309 12.69 25.64 7.51
N ALA A 310 13.21 25.45 8.73
CA ALA A 310 14.42 24.66 8.96
C ALA A 310 14.27 23.18 8.55
N SER A 311 13.09 22.57 8.75
CA SER A 311 12.83 21.20 8.36
C SER A 311 12.76 21.06 6.83
N PHE A 312 12.15 22.04 6.16
CA PHE A 312 12.12 22.13 4.72
C PHE A 312 13.55 22.24 4.13
N GLU A 313 14.38 23.12 4.69
CA GLU A 313 15.77 23.30 4.26
C GLU A 313 16.61 22.03 4.46
N LYS A 314 16.47 21.37 5.61
CA LYS A 314 17.13 20.09 5.88
C LYS A 314 16.75 19.04 4.84
N SER A 315 15.46 18.93 4.50
CA SER A 315 14.96 17.98 3.50
C SER A 315 15.53 18.26 2.11
N LEU A 316 15.61 19.54 1.70
CA LEU A 316 16.21 19.91 0.42
C LEU A 316 17.73 19.66 0.40
N GLN A 317 18.42 19.91 1.51
CA GLN A 317 19.83 19.61 1.64
C GLN A 317 20.10 18.10 1.48
N TYR A 318 19.31 17.25 2.15
CA TYR A 318 19.41 15.79 1.99
C TYR A 318 19.17 15.35 0.54
N MET A 319 18.11 15.88 -0.09
CA MET A 319 17.77 15.59 -1.48
C MET A 319 18.70 16.29 -2.49
N ASN A 320 19.59 17.19 -2.04
CA ASN A 320 20.44 18.01 -2.88
C ASN A 320 19.66 18.84 -3.94
N PHE A 321 18.49 19.34 -3.56
CA PHE A 321 17.67 20.23 -4.38
C PHE A 321 17.75 21.68 -3.90
N LYS A 322 17.38 22.62 -4.77
CA LYS A 322 17.35 24.07 -4.49
C LYS A 322 15.91 24.57 -4.52
N LYS A 323 15.60 25.55 -3.65
CA LYS A 323 14.34 26.31 -3.69
C LYS A 323 14.11 26.91 -5.10
N GLY A 324 12.90 26.82 -5.61
CA GLY A 324 12.51 27.34 -6.92
C GLY A 324 13.01 26.53 -8.12
N ALA A 325 13.77 25.46 -7.92
CA ALA A 325 14.23 24.61 -9.01
C ALA A 325 13.10 23.70 -9.54
N SER A 326 13.14 23.39 -10.84
CA SER A 326 12.36 22.33 -11.43
C SER A 326 12.98 20.97 -11.13
N LEU A 327 12.15 19.92 -11.00
CA LEU A 327 12.62 18.53 -10.94
C LEU A 327 12.91 17.96 -12.33
N ILE A 328 12.34 18.56 -13.39
CA ILE A 328 12.58 18.12 -14.78
C ILE A 328 14.09 18.21 -15.06
N ASP A 329 14.58 17.27 -15.85
CA ASP A 329 15.98 17.07 -16.19
C ASP A 329 16.90 16.61 -15.02
N THR A 330 16.35 16.32 -13.83
CA THR A 330 17.13 15.70 -12.76
C THR A 330 17.58 14.30 -13.20
N PRO A 331 18.90 14.02 -13.29
CA PRO A 331 19.39 12.68 -13.62
C PRO A 331 18.97 11.66 -12.57
N VAL A 332 18.63 10.45 -12.99
CA VAL A 332 18.19 9.37 -12.11
C VAL A 332 19.04 8.12 -12.34
N ASN A 333 19.44 7.46 -11.27
CA ASN A 333 20.32 6.30 -11.28
C ASN A 333 19.52 4.99 -11.11
N TYR A 334 18.39 5.06 -10.38
CA TYR A 334 17.56 3.91 -10.06
C TYR A 334 16.09 4.22 -10.33
N VAL A 335 15.39 3.22 -10.83
CA VAL A 335 13.92 3.21 -10.90
C VAL A 335 13.42 1.95 -10.23
N PHE A 336 12.47 2.10 -9.31
CA PHE A 336 11.85 1.00 -8.59
C PHE A 336 10.34 1.00 -8.79
N ILE A 337 9.81 -0.04 -9.44
CA ILE A 337 8.36 -0.30 -9.55
C ILE A 337 8.04 -1.53 -8.72
N GLY A 338 7.35 -1.34 -7.60
CA GLY A 338 7.12 -2.38 -6.62
C GLY A 338 6.43 -1.83 -5.37
N SER A 339 6.59 -2.50 -4.23
CA SER A 339 5.97 -2.16 -2.95
C SER A 339 4.48 -2.58 -2.87
N CYS A 340 3.93 -2.70 -1.67
CA CYS A 340 2.50 -2.93 -1.48
C CYS A 340 1.60 -1.85 -2.10
N THR A 341 2.16 -0.70 -2.46
CA THR A 341 1.46 0.40 -3.12
C THR A 341 1.22 0.10 -4.60
N ASN A 342 2.27 -0.25 -5.36
CA ASN A 342 2.23 -0.41 -6.82
C ASN A 342 3.05 -1.62 -7.28
N SER A 343 2.55 -2.81 -7.01
CA SER A 343 3.16 -4.07 -7.44
C SER A 343 2.11 -5.08 -7.92
N ARG A 344 0.94 -4.57 -8.34
CA ARG A 344 -0.17 -5.36 -8.89
C ARG A 344 -0.07 -5.38 -10.41
N ILE A 345 -0.80 -6.27 -11.05
CA ILE A 345 -0.67 -6.50 -12.49
C ILE A 345 -0.95 -5.24 -13.34
N GLU A 346 -1.86 -4.37 -12.92
CA GLU A 346 -2.15 -3.12 -13.63
C GLU A 346 -0.95 -2.18 -13.67
N ASP A 347 -0.18 -2.08 -12.59
CA ASP A 347 1.02 -1.26 -12.52
C ASP A 347 2.04 -1.68 -13.56
N PHE A 348 2.21 -3.00 -13.73
CA PHE A 348 3.13 -3.57 -14.74
C PHE A 348 2.58 -3.42 -16.16
N ARG A 349 1.25 -3.56 -16.36
CA ARG A 349 0.64 -3.30 -17.68
C ARG A 349 0.85 -1.87 -18.12
N VAL A 350 0.65 -0.91 -17.23
CA VAL A 350 0.86 0.53 -17.54
C VAL A 350 2.33 0.79 -17.88
N ALA A 351 3.26 0.28 -17.08
CA ALA A 351 4.69 0.42 -17.36
C ALA A 351 5.08 -0.23 -18.68
N ALA A 352 4.66 -1.49 -18.91
CA ALA A 352 4.96 -2.23 -20.15
C ALA A 352 4.42 -1.53 -21.41
N ASN A 353 3.20 -1.00 -21.35
CA ASN A 353 2.61 -0.27 -22.47
C ASN A 353 3.42 0.97 -22.85
N TYR A 354 3.95 1.69 -21.87
CA TYR A 354 4.77 2.87 -22.11
C TYR A 354 6.14 2.54 -22.69
N ILE A 355 6.80 1.48 -22.16
CA ILE A 355 8.18 1.13 -22.54
C ILE A 355 8.27 0.25 -23.79
N LYS A 356 7.16 -0.31 -24.26
CA LYS A 356 7.14 -1.21 -25.43
C LYS A 356 7.83 -0.58 -26.63
N GLY A 357 8.86 -1.27 -27.14
CA GLY A 357 9.68 -0.79 -28.27
C GLY A 357 10.71 0.28 -27.90
N LYS A 358 10.84 0.62 -26.63
CA LYS A 358 11.86 1.57 -26.12
C LYS A 358 12.94 0.81 -25.33
N GLN A 359 14.06 1.48 -25.09
CA GLN A 359 15.14 1.00 -24.22
C GLN A 359 15.24 1.91 -22.99
N LYS A 360 15.52 1.34 -21.81
CA LYS A 360 15.90 2.18 -20.68
C LYS A 360 17.24 2.88 -20.92
N ALA A 361 17.43 4.03 -20.36
CA ALA A 361 18.70 4.75 -20.42
C ALA A 361 19.84 3.93 -19.79
N ALA A 362 21.04 4.03 -20.34
CA ALA A 362 22.19 3.25 -19.91
C ALA A 362 22.60 3.52 -18.44
N ASN A 363 22.38 4.74 -17.96
CA ASN A 363 22.68 5.16 -16.59
C ASN A 363 21.67 4.70 -15.54
N VAL A 364 20.56 4.06 -15.93
CA VAL A 364 19.49 3.66 -14.98
C VAL A 364 19.53 2.18 -14.69
N ASN A 365 19.45 1.83 -13.41
CA ASN A 365 19.10 0.50 -12.94
C ASN A 365 17.59 0.45 -12.66
N ALA A 366 16.83 -0.25 -13.49
CA ALA A 366 15.38 -0.30 -13.40
C ALA A 366 14.92 -1.68 -12.84
N TRP A 367 14.34 -1.65 -11.63
CA TRP A 367 13.88 -2.84 -10.91
C TRP A 367 12.35 -2.90 -10.91
N LEU A 368 11.84 -4.06 -11.31
CA LEU A 368 10.43 -4.41 -11.30
C LEU A 368 10.22 -5.54 -10.30
N VAL A 369 9.44 -5.31 -9.26
CA VAL A 369 9.24 -6.31 -8.19
C VAL A 369 7.75 -6.61 -8.04
N PRO A 370 7.28 -7.77 -8.54
CA PRO A 370 5.90 -8.20 -8.36
C PRO A 370 5.52 -8.33 -6.89
N GLY A 371 4.30 -7.99 -6.53
CA GLY A 371 3.83 -8.06 -5.15
C GLY A 371 3.51 -9.47 -4.67
N SER A 372 3.35 -10.43 -5.58
CA SER A 372 3.02 -11.82 -5.26
C SER A 372 3.47 -12.80 -6.34
N GLN A 373 3.51 -14.08 -5.99
CA GLN A 373 3.75 -15.16 -6.94
C GLN A 373 2.67 -15.23 -8.03
N GLN A 374 1.44 -14.80 -7.72
CA GLN A 374 0.35 -14.75 -8.70
C GLN A 374 0.58 -13.62 -9.70
N VAL A 375 0.97 -12.43 -9.27
CA VAL A 375 1.35 -11.31 -10.16
C VAL A 375 2.54 -11.72 -11.04
N ALA A 376 3.57 -12.34 -10.47
CA ALA A 376 4.72 -12.81 -11.25
C ALA A 376 4.34 -13.81 -12.34
N LYS A 377 3.44 -14.76 -12.03
CA LYS A 377 2.89 -15.70 -13.02
C LYS A 377 2.05 -14.98 -14.09
N GLN A 378 1.29 -13.97 -13.68
CA GLN A 378 0.44 -13.20 -14.61
C GLN A 378 1.27 -12.35 -15.56
N ILE A 379 2.34 -11.71 -15.08
CA ILE A 379 3.33 -10.99 -15.91
C ILE A 379 3.85 -11.91 -17.04
N LYS A 380 4.25 -13.13 -16.69
CA LYS A 380 4.72 -14.12 -17.70
C LYS A 380 3.61 -14.52 -18.66
N ARG A 381 2.42 -14.86 -18.15
CA ARG A 381 1.29 -15.30 -18.96
C ARG A 381 0.84 -14.24 -19.99
N GLU A 382 0.96 -12.98 -19.63
CA GLU A 382 0.58 -11.83 -20.48
C GLU A 382 1.71 -11.36 -21.43
N GLY A 383 2.88 -11.99 -21.40
CA GLY A 383 4.03 -11.62 -22.25
C GLY A 383 4.67 -10.29 -21.85
N LEU A 384 4.43 -9.83 -20.61
CA LEU A 384 5.00 -8.56 -20.13
C LEU A 384 6.47 -8.70 -19.74
N GLN A 385 6.90 -9.92 -19.36
CA GLN A 385 8.29 -10.18 -19.01
C GLN A 385 9.20 -9.89 -20.23
N GLU A 386 8.83 -10.38 -21.40
CA GLU A 386 9.58 -10.19 -22.64
C GLU A 386 9.68 -8.72 -23.01
N VAL A 387 8.62 -7.93 -22.76
CA VAL A 387 8.64 -6.47 -22.98
C VAL A 387 9.64 -5.80 -22.04
N PHE A 388 9.64 -6.17 -20.75
CA PHE A 388 10.57 -5.61 -19.77
C PHE A 388 12.01 -5.98 -20.04
N GLU A 389 12.28 -7.25 -20.33
CA GLU A 389 13.63 -7.74 -20.67
C GLU A 389 14.17 -7.10 -21.93
N ALA A 390 13.34 -7.00 -22.98
CA ALA A 390 13.69 -6.31 -24.22
C ALA A 390 14.02 -4.83 -23.99
N ALA A 391 13.36 -4.17 -23.06
CA ALA A 391 13.64 -2.79 -22.68
C ALA A 391 14.84 -2.63 -21.70
N GLY A 392 15.43 -3.72 -21.24
CA GLY A 392 16.58 -3.75 -20.32
C GLY A 392 16.22 -3.57 -18.83
N PHE A 393 14.93 -3.75 -18.45
CA PHE A 393 14.50 -3.75 -17.07
C PHE A 393 14.77 -5.10 -16.40
N GLN A 394 15.01 -5.08 -15.10
CA GLN A 394 15.25 -6.27 -14.30
C GLN A 394 13.96 -6.70 -13.59
N LEU A 395 13.30 -7.72 -14.10
CA LEU A 395 12.18 -8.35 -13.39
C LEU A 395 12.73 -9.23 -12.27
N ARG A 396 12.37 -8.88 -11.02
CA ARG A 396 12.79 -9.58 -9.81
C ARG A 396 11.71 -10.53 -9.31
N GLN A 397 12.04 -11.33 -8.30
CA GLN A 397 11.09 -12.20 -7.62
C GLN A 397 10.24 -11.42 -6.61
N PRO A 398 9.04 -11.91 -6.27
CA PRO A 398 8.11 -11.19 -5.38
C PRO A 398 8.67 -10.92 -3.98
N GLY A 399 8.38 -9.73 -3.44
CA GLY A 399 8.77 -9.30 -2.10
C GLY A 399 8.71 -7.80 -1.93
N CYS A 400 9.01 -7.30 -0.72
CA CYS A 400 9.05 -5.86 -0.43
C CYS A 400 10.26 -5.15 -1.06
N SER A 401 11.38 -5.89 -1.29
CA SER A 401 12.57 -5.36 -1.97
C SER A 401 13.08 -4.04 -1.37
N ALA A 402 13.50 -3.10 -2.23
CA ALA A 402 14.00 -1.79 -1.84
C ALA A 402 12.94 -0.88 -1.18
N CYS A 403 11.67 -1.27 -1.10
CA CYS A 403 10.67 -0.44 -0.41
C CYS A 403 11.05 -0.15 1.05
N LEU A 404 11.70 -1.10 1.72
CA LEU A 404 12.12 -0.98 3.12
C LEU A 404 13.63 -1.21 3.32
N ALA A 405 14.32 -1.71 2.30
CA ALA A 405 15.76 -2.04 2.33
C ALA A 405 16.18 -2.96 3.49
N MET A 406 15.30 -3.86 3.93
CA MET A 406 15.58 -4.88 4.96
C MET A 406 16.27 -6.12 4.40
N ASN A 407 16.44 -6.20 3.09
CA ASN A 407 17.15 -7.24 2.35
C ASN A 407 18.35 -6.64 1.58
N ASP A 408 18.94 -7.41 0.66
CA ASP A 408 20.09 -6.97 -0.15
C ASP A 408 19.73 -5.89 -1.20
N ASP A 409 18.45 -5.62 -1.43
CA ASP A 409 17.99 -4.63 -2.40
C ASP A 409 18.05 -3.23 -1.80
N LYS A 410 19.20 -2.57 -1.92
CA LYS A 410 19.45 -1.23 -1.38
C LYS A 410 19.88 -0.28 -2.50
N ILE A 411 19.42 0.95 -2.39
CA ILE A 411 19.88 2.05 -3.25
C ILE A 411 21.14 2.64 -2.60
N PRO A 412 22.24 2.82 -3.35
CA PRO A 412 23.48 3.39 -2.83
C PRO A 412 23.31 4.83 -2.34
N GLU A 413 24.22 5.24 -1.45
CA GLU A 413 24.29 6.60 -0.93
C GLU A 413 24.45 7.64 -2.04
N GLY A 414 23.70 8.73 -1.95
CA GLY A 414 23.74 9.84 -2.89
C GLY A 414 22.98 9.62 -4.20
N GLU A 415 22.59 8.38 -4.51
CA GLU A 415 21.89 8.06 -5.75
C GLU A 415 20.40 8.41 -5.68
N TYR A 416 19.86 8.90 -6.81
CA TYR A 416 18.43 9.15 -6.95
C TYR A 416 17.69 7.91 -7.41
N CYS A 417 16.59 7.60 -6.70
CA CYS A 417 15.65 6.56 -7.08
C CYS A 417 14.25 7.15 -7.28
N VAL A 418 13.72 7.08 -8.50
CA VAL A 418 12.28 7.30 -8.73
C VAL A 418 11.54 6.00 -8.42
N SER A 419 10.62 6.07 -7.44
CA SER A 419 10.08 4.90 -6.77
C SER A 419 8.57 4.94 -6.64
N THR A 420 7.93 3.81 -6.86
CA THR A 420 6.51 3.63 -6.58
C THR A 420 6.22 3.19 -5.14
N SER A 421 7.21 3.18 -4.27
CA SER A 421 7.03 2.92 -2.83
C SER A 421 6.13 4.00 -2.19
N ASN A 422 5.80 3.82 -0.92
CA ASN A 422 4.87 4.68 -0.19
C ASN A 422 5.56 5.75 0.66
N ARG A 423 6.82 5.53 1.06
CA ARG A 423 7.60 6.42 1.93
C ARG A 423 8.96 6.73 1.35
N ASN A 424 9.45 7.95 1.64
CA ASN A 424 10.72 8.45 1.16
C ASN A 424 11.53 9.23 2.23
N PHE A 425 11.37 8.86 3.51
CA PHE A 425 12.20 9.45 4.56
C PHE A 425 13.68 9.09 4.39
N GLU A 426 14.55 9.86 5.00
CA GLU A 426 16.02 9.68 4.93
C GLU A 426 16.42 8.23 5.19
N GLY A 427 17.12 7.61 4.26
CA GLY A 427 17.60 6.22 4.37
C GLY A 427 16.56 5.12 4.09
N ARG A 428 15.32 5.43 3.71
CA ARG A 428 14.25 4.44 3.52
C ARG A 428 14.62 3.30 2.56
N GLN A 429 15.25 3.62 1.43
CA GLN A 429 15.66 2.64 0.41
C GLN A 429 17.15 2.26 0.48
N GLY A 430 17.87 2.74 1.49
CA GLY A 430 19.29 2.56 1.72
C GLY A 430 19.87 3.79 2.39
N GLN A 431 20.95 3.61 3.14
CA GLN A 431 21.61 4.73 3.83
C GLN A 431 22.03 5.81 2.82
N GLY A 432 21.60 7.05 3.03
CA GLY A 432 21.91 8.19 2.15
C GLY A 432 21.23 8.17 0.77
N ALA A 433 20.37 7.19 0.49
CA ALA A 433 19.59 7.11 -0.76
C ALA A 433 18.57 8.24 -0.85
N ARG A 434 18.39 8.81 -2.04
CA ARG A 434 17.47 9.91 -2.32
C ARG A 434 16.26 9.39 -3.08
N THR A 435 15.14 9.18 -2.39
CA THR A 435 13.91 8.60 -2.95
C THR A 435 12.93 9.67 -3.38
N ILE A 436 12.51 9.62 -4.65
CA ILE A 436 11.47 10.46 -5.24
C ILE A 436 10.25 9.56 -5.48
N LEU A 437 9.15 9.80 -4.77
CA LEU A 437 7.91 9.05 -4.98
C LEU A 437 7.24 9.50 -6.25
N ALA A 438 6.76 8.53 -7.04
CA ALA A 438 6.09 8.76 -8.32
C ALA A 438 5.14 7.61 -8.67
N SER A 439 4.28 7.83 -9.66
CA SER A 439 3.43 6.80 -10.25
C SER A 439 4.23 5.82 -11.13
N PRO A 440 3.69 4.60 -11.40
CA PRO A 440 4.36 3.63 -12.27
C PRO A 440 4.69 4.17 -13.68
N LEU A 441 3.81 5.01 -14.22
CA LEU A 441 4.02 5.61 -15.54
C LEU A 441 5.17 6.63 -15.54
N MET A 442 5.24 7.49 -14.52
CA MET A 442 6.35 8.42 -14.31
C MET A 442 7.66 7.66 -14.11
N ALA A 443 7.64 6.60 -13.31
CA ALA A 443 8.82 5.77 -13.09
C ALA A 443 9.31 5.11 -14.40
N ALA A 444 8.40 4.57 -15.20
CA ALA A 444 8.72 3.98 -16.50
C ALA A 444 9.29 5.02 -17.48
N ALA A 445 8.69 6.21 -17.54
CA ALA A 445 9.18 7.31 -18.37
C ALA A 445 10.58 7.76 -17.96
N THR A 446 10.80 7.92 -16.65
CA THR A 446 12.12 8.26 -16.09
C THR A 446 13.18 7.21 -16.42
N ALA A 447 12.82 5.92 -16.40
CA ALA A 447 13.76 4.85 -16.75
C ALA A 447 14.20 4.93 -18.22
N VAL A 448 13.30 5.25 -19.12
CA VAL A 448 13.61 5.39 -20.55
C VAL A 448 14.49 6.62 -20.82
N GLU A 449 14.15 7.75 -20.22
CA GLU A 449 14.84 9.03 -20.47
C GLU A 449 16.15 9.19 -19.65
N GLY A 450 16.34 8.41 -18.58
CA GLY A 450 17.51 8.51 -17.67
C GLY A 450 17.45 9.72 -16.74
N LYS A 451 16.34 10.44 -16.75
CA LYS A 451 16.09 11.66 -15.99
C LYS A 451 14.59 11.89 -15.81
N ILE A 452 14.21 12.71 -14.85
CA ILE A 452 12.81 13.12 -14.68
C ILE A 452 12.37 13.90 -15.92
N THR A 453 11.26 13.49 -16.54
CA THR A 453 10.73 14.10 -17.75
C THR A 453 9.22 14.28 -17.69
N ASP A 454 8.72 15.32 -18.34
CA ASP A 454 7.29 15.51 -18.57
C ASP A 454 6.81 14.62 -19.73
N PHE A 455 6.49 13.39 -19.40
CA PHE A 455 6.02 12.39 -20.36
C PHE A 455 4.62 12.69 -20.91
N THR A 456 3.85 13.61 -20.30
CA THR A 456 2.48 13.92 -20.73
C THR A 456 2.44 14.46 -22.14
N LYS A 457 3.50 15.14 -22.59
CA LYS A 457 3.68 15.64 -23.94
C LYS A 457 3.83 14.55 -25.01
N GLN A 458 4.12 13.30 -24.56
CA GLN A 458 4.29 12.14 -25.44
C GLN A 458 3.02 11.25 -25.47
N LEU A 459 2.03 11.57 -24.66
CA LEU A 459 0.76 10.85 -24.63
C LEU A 459 -0.20 11.46 -25.67
N ASN A 460 -0.13 11.02 -26.89
CA ASN A 460 -1.06 11.43 -27.95
C ASN A 460 -2.40 10.66 -27.92
#